data_d44f065d063ab105d2adbdcaa63206a1
#
_entry.id   d44f065d063ab105d2adbdcaa63206a1
#
_cell.length_a   1.000
_cell.length_b   1.000
_cell.length_c   1.000
_cell.angle_alpha   90.00
_cell.angle_beta   90.00
_cell.angle_gamma   90.00
#
_symmetry.space_group_name_H-M   'P 1'
#
loop_
_entity.id
_entity.type
_entity.pdbx_description
1 polymer ?
#
loop_
_entity_poly.entity_id
_entity_poly.type
_entity_poly.pdbx_seq_one_letter_code
_entity_poly.pdbx_strand_id
1 'polypeptide(L)'
;MMTALSFEATQADFPLPTLGPLLLSIAEDCKRGRGFGVLRGLPVQRWTRIQSLIAYWGFSLYWGRLQHQNEKAHLIGHVKEVVDPTNAKSTTRLYMTRKAQPWHVDASDLVSLLFLKTAKSGGLSGWASSSTIYNEILRTRPDLIPVLAGTWYMDRKKEVPPGKKPYFVLPILNWHEGHLTISWNDTYYQLPPKLYPGEVPPLTPQQEEAIQVWRDTASRPDISINMWLQPGDVQLLQNHNIVHNRSEFEDHEHVDDKRHLLRLWLSPEDARPLPEHFSDLWGGVTPGARGGVGFKTGPEGGVFPLEAEVGQQKL
;
A
#
# COMPACT_ATOMS: atom_id res chain seq x y z
N MET A 1 -16.55 0.69 -25.48
CA MET A 1 -16.56 -0.76 -25.20
C MET A 1 -15.65 -1.06 -23.98
N MET A 2 -15.97 -0.48 -22.83
CA MET A 2 -15.32 -0.76 -21.53
C MET A 2 -16.38 -1.07 -20.46
N THR A 3 -17.43 -1.80 -20.85
CA THR A 3 -18.50 -2.24 -19.96
C THR A 3 -18.23 -3.54 -19.22
N ALA A 4 -17.01 -4.10 -19.35
CA ALA A 4 -16.67 -5.39 -18.77
C ALA A 4 -16.08 -5.31 -17.33
N LEU A 5 -15.56 -4.14 -16.93
CA LEU A 5 -15.02 -3.95 -15.57
C LEU A 5 -16.10 -3.29 -14.72
N SER A 6 -16.76 -4.06 -13.86
CA SER A 6 -17.77 -3.57 -12.93
C SER A 6 -17.25 -3.61 -11.49
N PHE A 7 -17.57 -2.58 -10.72
CA PHE A 7 -17.32 -2.54 -9.29
C PHE A 7 -18.18 -3.58 -8.53
N GLU A 8 -19.30 -3.97 -9.10
CA GLU A 8 -20.25 -4.93 -8.52
C GLU A 8 -20.04 -6.38 -8.98
N ALA A 9 -19.08 -6.61 -9.91
CA ALA A 9 -18.81 -7.95 -10.42
C ALA A 9 -18.33 -8.90 -9.30
N THR A 10 -18.67 -10.16 -9.47
CA THR A 10 -18.38 -11.27 -8.55
C THR A 10 -17.50 -12.33 -9.21
N GLN A 11 -17.09 -13.35 -8.46
CA GLN A 11 -16.37 -14.49 -9.02
C GLN A 11 -17.17 -15.23 -10.11
N ALA A 12 -18.51 -15.18 -10.05
CA ALA A 12 -19.37 -15.79 -11.06
C ALA A 12 -19.27 -15.10 -12.43
N ASP A 13 -18.96 -13.80 -12.43
CA ASP A 13 -18.79 -13.00 -13.65
C ASP A 13 -17.42 -13.18 -14.30
N PHE A 14 -16.43 -13.68 -13.54
CA PHE A 14 -15.08 -13.98 -14.00
C PHE A 14 -14.59 -15.33 -13.47
N PRO A 15 -15.17 -16.44 -13.92
CA PRO A 15 -14.86 -17.78 -13.37
C PRO A 15 -13.44 -18.22 -13.74
N LEU A 16 -12.67 -18.63 -12.72
CA LEU A 16 -11.31 -19.16 -12.84
C LEU A 16 -11.26 -20.58 -12.23
N PRO A 17 -11.82 -21.60 -12.89
CA PRO A 17 -12.01 -22.92 -12.29
C PRO A 17 -10.70 -23.59 -11.85
N THR A 18 -9.60 -23.32 -12.54
CA THR A 18 -8.27 -23.87 -12.22
C THR A 18 -7.48 -22.96 -11.30
N LEU A 19 -7.45 -21.64 -11.60
CA LEU A 19 -6.62 -20.69 -10.85
C LEU A 19 -7.31 -20.16 -9.59
N GLY A 20 -8.64 -20.07 -9.59
CA GLY A 20 -9.43 -19.51 -8.48
C GLY A 20 -9.11 -20.15 -7.12
N PRO A 21 -9.09 -21.49 -6.99
CA PRO A 21 -8.70 -22.14 -5.73
C PRO A 21 -7.32 -21.74 -5.23
N LEU A 22 -6.34 -21.56 -6.13
CA LEU A 22 -5.00 -21.09 -5.76
C LEU A 22 -5.03 -19.62 -5.30
N LEU A 23 -5.78 -18.75 -5.98
CA LEU A 23 -5.93 -17.34 -5.58
C LEU A 23 -6.55 -17.23 -4.19
N LEU A 24 -7.59 -18.00 -3.90
CA LEU A 24 -8.22 -18.06 -2.57
C LEU A 24 -7.26 -18.58 -1.50
N SER A 25 -6.48 -19.62 -1.79
CA SER A 25 -5.47 -20.15 -0.88
C SER A 25 -4.38 -19.14 -0.54
N ILE A 26 -3.90 -18.37 -1.54
CA ILE A 26 -2.93 -17.29 -1.33
C ILE A 26 -3.55 -16.19 -0.46
N ALA A 27 -4.78 -15.79 -0.72
CA ALA A 27 -5.47 -14.78 0.09
C ALA A 27 -5.63 -15.22 1.55
N GLU A 28 -5.97 -16.48 1.77
CA GLU A 28 -6.12 -17.06 3.10
C GLU A 28 -4.79 -17.07 3.87
N ASP A 29 -3.70 -17.48 3.22
CA ASP A 29 -2.36 -17.46 3.80
C ASP A 29 -1.89 -16.01 4.09
N CYS A 30 -2.26 -15.04 3.24
CA CYS A 30 -2.02 -13.63 3.52
C CYS A 30 -2.83 -13.13 4.72
N LYS A 31 -4.11 -13.49 4.84
CA LYS A 31 -4.98 -12.99 5.91
C LYS A 31 -4.67 -13.61 7.28
N ARG A 32 -4.40 -14.93 7.33
CA ARG A 32 -4.31 -15.71 8.57
C ARG A 32 -2.99 -16.45 8.77
N GLY A 33 -2.14 -16.50 7.75
CA GLY A 33 -0.84 -17.19 7.78
C GLY A 33 0.33 -16.20 7.76
N ARG A 34 1.22 -16.36 6.76
CA ARG A 34 2.47 -15.61 6.63
C ARG A 34 2.31 -14.11 6.41
N GLY A 35 1.16 -13.67 5.93
CA GLY A 35 0.89 -12.27 5.61
C GLY A 35 1.34 -11.85 4.20
N PHE A 36 1.95 -12.72 3.42
CA PHE A 36 2.37 -12.43 2.05
C PHE A 36 2.33 -13.68 1.15
N GLY A 37 2.17 -13.43 -0.15
CA GLY A 37 2.24 -14.47 -1.18
C GLY A 37 2.76 -13.90 -2.50
N VAL A 38 3.37 -14.77 -3.32
CA VAL A 38 3.82 -14.44 -4.68
C VAL A 38 3.29 -15.49 -5.65
N LEU A 39 2.49 -15.04 -6.62
CA LEU A 39 2.11 -15.83 -7.79
C LEU A 39 3.05 -15.47 -8.94
N ARG A 40 3.59 -16.47 -9.63
CA ARG A 40 4.58 -16.27 -10.68
C ARG A 40 4.13 -16.81 -12.02
N GLY A 41 4.56 -16.13 -13.12
CA GLY A 41 4.44 -16.67 -14.45
C GLY A 41 3.23 -16.21 -15.25
N LEU A 42 2.59 -15.10 -14.91
CA LEU A 42 1.57 -14.51 -15.79
C LEU A 42 2.22 -14.03 -17.09
N PRO A 43 1.64 -14.37 -18.26
CA PRO A 43 2.28 -14.08 -19.56
C PRO A 43 2.06 -12.62 -20.01
N VAL A 44 2.39 -11.65 -19.15
CA VAL A 44 2.16 -10.20 -19.38
C VAL A 44 2.84 -9.67 -20.63
N GLN A 45 3.92 -10.32 -21.08
CA GLN A 45 4.61 -9.97 -22.33
C GLN A 45 3.79 -10.30 -23.60
N ARG A 46 2.81 -11.21 -23.48
CA ARG A 46 1.88 -11.61 -24.56
C ARG A 46 0.56 -10.84 -24.51
N TRP A 47 0.33 -10.07 -23.45
CA TRP A 47 -0.91 -9.36 -23.24
C TRP A 47 -0.79 -7.89 -23.62
N THR A 48 -1.86 -7.37 -24.18
CA THR A 48 -2.03 -5.91 -24.26
C THR A 48 -2.24 -5.32 -22.87
N ARG A 49 -2.11 -4.01 -22.75
CA ARG A 49 -2.38 -3.30 -21.50
C ARG A 49 -3.79 -3.61 -20.98
N ILE A 50 -4.79 -3.57 -21.86
CA ILE A 50 -6.19 -3.86 -21.51
C ILE A 50 -6.35 -5.29 -21.01
N GLN A 51 -5.73 -6.27 -21.68
CA GLN A 51 -5.78 -7.67 -21.23
C GLN A 51 -5.14 -7.86 -19.86
N SER A 52 -3.99 -7.20 -19.59
CA SER A 52 -3.35 -7.22 -18.28
C SER A 52 -4.24 -6.62 -17.19
N LEU A 53 -4.93 -5.50 -17.48
CA LEU A 53 -5.86 -4.87 -16.56
C LEU A 53 -7.07 -5.76 -16.26
N ILE A 54 -7.68 -6.35 -17.30
CA ILE A 54 -8.85 -7.24 -17.15
C ILE A 54 -8.48 -8.48 -16.34
N ALA A 55 -7.36 -9.14 -16.67
CA ALA A 55 -6.91 -10.32 -15.96
C ALA A 55 -6.62 -10.00 -14.48
N TYR A 56 -5.94 -8.90 -14.22
CA TYR A 56 -5.57 -8.51 -12.86
C TYR A 56 -6.77 -8.03 -12.04
N TRP A 57 -7.72 -7.31 -12.66
CA TRP A 57 -9.01 -7.02 -12.07
C TRP A 57 -9.78 -8.30 -11.72
N GLY A 58 -9.82 -9.28 -12.63
CA GLY A 58 -10.45 -10.57 -12.37
C GLY A 58 -9.89 -11.30 -11.14
N PHE A 59 -8.58 -11.14 -10.85
CA PHE A 59 -7.98 -11.70 -9.64
C PHE A 59 -8.52 -11.02 -8.37
N SER A 60 -8.82 -9.72 -8.40
CA SER A 60 -9.36 -9.00 -7.25
C SER A 60 -10.65 -9.60 -6.73
N LEU A 61 -11.47 -10.19 -7.61
CA LEU A 61 -12.74 -10.82 -7.25
C LEU A 61 -12.55 -12.04 -6.31
N TYR A 62 -11.34 -12.60 -6.24
CA TYR A 62 -10.96 -13.70 -5.35
C TYR A 62 -10.28 -13.25 -4.07
N TRP A 63 -9.90 -11.96 -3.98
CA TRP A 63 -9.10 -11.43 -2.88
C TRP A 63 -9.84 -10.43 -2.00
N GLY A 64 -10.87 -9.76 -2.52
CA GLY A 64 -11.65 -8.78 -1.79
C GLY A 64 -12.13 -7.65 -2.69
N ARG A 65 -12.92 -6.75 -2.11
CA ARG A 65 -13.46 -5.58 -2.83
C ARG A 65 -12.37 -4.54 -3.06
N LEU A 66 -12.32 -4.01 -4.28
CA LEU A 66 -11.41 -2.94 -4.67
C LEU A 66 -11.68 -1.65 -3.90
N GLN A 67 -10.61 -0.96 -3.49
CA GLN A 67 -10.66 0.31 -2.80
C GLN A 67 -10.03 1.42 -3.65
N HIS A 68 -10.53 2.64 -3.48
CA HIS A 68 -10.03 3.81 -4.21
C HIS A 68 -8.63 4.18 -3.73
N GLN A 69 -7.69 4.38 -4.67
CA GLN A 69 -6.29 4.64 -4.35
C GLN A 69 -5.94 6.13 -4.32
N ASN A 70 -6.83 6.99 -4.80
CA ASN A 70 -6.70 8.44 -4.81
C ASN A 70 -8.07 9.12 -4.90
N GLU A 71 -8.09 10.46 -4.80
CA GLU A 71 -9.29 11.30 -4.92
C GLU A 71 -10.03 11.15 -6.25
N LYS A 72 -9.34 10.71 -7.33
CA LYS A 72 -9.95 10.47 -8.67
C LYS A 72 -10.69 9.14 -8.76
N ALA A 73 -10.84 8.44 -7.66
CA ALA A 73 -11.50 7.14 -7.58
C ALA A 73 -10.84 6.03 -8.42
N HIS A 74 -9.51 6.05 -8.57
CA HIS A 74 -8.82 4.97 -9.28
C HIS A 74 -8.84 3.68 -8.47
N LEU A 75 -9.37 2.61 -9.06
CA LEU A 75 -9.42 1.26 -8.48
C LEU A 75 -8.19 0.43 -8.82
N ILE A 76 -7.53 0.73 -9.93
CA ILE A 76 -6.20 0.21 -10.27
C ILE A 76 -5.22 1.37 -10.29
N GLY A 77 -4.13 1.24 -9.52
CA GLY A 77 -3.05 2.21 -9.49
C GLY A 77 -1.92 1.81 -10.43
N HIS A 78 -1.29 2.78 -11.06
CA HIS A 78 -0.07 2.59 -11.85
C HIS A 78 1.13 3.03 -11.03
N VAL A 79 2.04 2.10 -10.74
CA VAL A 79 3.31 2.36 -10.05
C VAL A 79 4.39 2.49 -11.13
N LYS A 80 4.69 3.73 -11.50
CA LYS A 80 5.59 4.09 -12.60
C LYS A 80 6.23 5.44 -12.31
N GLU A 81 7.48 5.66 -12.74
CA GLU A 81 8.08 6.98 -12.71
C GLU A 81 7.37 7.90 -13.72
N VAL A 82 6.64 8.88 -13.20
CA VAL A 82 5.95 9.94 -13.95
C VAL A 82 6.34 11.34 -13.45
N VAL A 83 7.10 11.40 -12.36
CA VAL A 83 7.64 12.63 -11.79
C VAL A 83 9.15 12.47 -11.64
N ASP A 84 9.91 13.38 -12.27
CA ASP A 84 11.34 13.41 -12.05
C ASP A 84 11.63 13.71 -10.56
N PRO A 85 12.53 12.93 -9.91
CA PRO A 85 12.84 13.12 -8.50
C PRO A 85 13.33 14.52 -8.12
N THR A 86 13.94 15.25 -9.05
CA THR A 86 14.38 16.64 -8.84
C THR A 86 13.22 17.62 -8.74
N ASN A 87 12.08 17.28 -9.35
CA ASN A 87 10.84 18.06 -9.34
C ASN A 87 9.82 17.56 -8.29
N ALA A 88 10.16 16.51 -7.53
CA ALA A 88 9.27 15.94 -6.55
C ALA A 88 9.08 16.88 -5.34
N LYS A 89 7.82 17.22 -5.06
CA LYS A 89 7.43 18.03 -3.88
C LYS A 89 7.30 17.11 -2.66
N SER A 90 7.26 17.67 -1.45
CA SER A 90 7.02 16.90 -0.21
C SER A 90 5.70 16.11 -0.22
N THR A 91 4.75 16.54 -1.03
CA THR A 91 3.44 15.88 -1.23
C THR A 91 3.43 14.85 -2.35
N THR A 92 4.50 14.76 -3.18
CA THR A 92 4.60 13.76 -4.24
C THR A 92 4.70 12.37 -3.62
N ARG A 93 3.84 11.46 -4.06
CA ARG A 93 3.89 10.06 -3.61
C ARG A 93 5.06 9.34 -4.26
N LEU A 94 5.88 8.64 -3.46
CA LEU A 94 7.15 8.03 -3.91
C LEU A 94 6.97 6.97 -4.99
N TYR A 95 5.81 6.32 -5.09
CA TYR A 95 5.54 5.35 -6.17
C TYR A 95 5.54 5.98 -7.58
N MET A 96 5.44 7.32 -7.66
CA MET A 96 5.51 8.09 -8.90
C MET A 96 6.95 8.48 -9.28
N THR A 97 7.94 8.05 -8.52
CA THR A 97 9.36 8.41 -8.67
C THR A 97 10.25 7.16 -8.62
N ARG A 98 11.51 7.31 -9.04
CA ARG A 98 12.55 6.26 -8.93
C ARG A 98 13.26 6.22 -7.57
N LYS A 99 13.04 7.21 -6.67
CA LYS A 99 13.64 7.23 -5.33
C LYS A 99 13.22 6.00 -4.53
N ALA A 100 14.08 5.57 -3.61
CA ALA A 100 13.73 4.51 -2.67
C ALA A 100 12.41 4.81 -1.96
N GLN A 101 11.59 3.79 -1.81
CA GLN A 101 10.37 3.86 -1.00
C GLN A 101 10.66 3.17 0.33
N PRO A 102 10.74 3.92 1.45
CA PRO A 102 11.02 3.37 2.77
C PRO A 102 9.98 2.34 3.20
N TRP A 103 10.27 1.63 4.29
CA TRP A 103 9.31 0.73 4.92
C TRP A 103 7.98 1.44 5.20
N HIS A 104 6.87 0.84 4.75
CA HIS A 104 5.52 1.39 4.93
C HIS A 104 4.47 0.30 4.80
N VAL A 105 3.24 0.65 5.18
CA VAL A 105 2.02 -0.05 4.82
C VAL A 105 1.16 0.84 3.94
N ASP A 106 0.39 0.25 3.06
CA ASP A 106 -0.63 0.95 2.28
C ASP A 106 -1.96 1.04 3.06
N ALA A 107 -2.81 2.00 2.71
CA ALA A 107 -4.10 2.24 3.39
C ALA A 107 -5.20 1.27 2.91
N SER A 108 -4.98 -0.03 3.04
CA SER A 108 -5.95 -1.08 2.71
C SER A 108 -5.64 -2.36 3.49
N ASP A 109 -6.60 -3.29 3.59
CA ASP A 109 -6.35 -4.59 4.22
C ASP A 109 -5.27 -5.38 3.49
N LEU A 110 -5.44 -5.52 2.17
CA LEU A 110 -4.47 -6.18 1.30
C LEU A 110 -4.00 -5.23 0.21
N VAL A 111 -2.72 -5.30 -0.13
CA VAL A 111 -2.15 -4.66 -1.32
C VAL A 111 -1.60 -5.73 -2.25
N SER A 112 -1.91 -5.60 -3.53
CA SER A 112 -1.33 -6.45 -4.57
C SER A 112 -0.58 -5.61 -5.60
N LEU A 113 0.52 -6.14 -6.13
CA LEU A 113 1.31 -5.55 -7.22
C LEU A 113 1.56 -6.59 -8.32
N LEU A 114 1.09 -6.31 -9.53
CA LEU A 114 1.44 -7.06 -10.73
C LEU A 114 2.59 -6.36 -11.47
N PHE A 115 3.68 -7.04 -11.67
CA PHE A 115 4.85 -6.55 -12.38
C PHE A 115 4.65 -6.71 -13.89
N LEU A 116 4.54 -5.58 -14.62
CA LEU A 116 4.46 -5.56 -16.09
C LEU A 116 5.84 -5.42 -16.72
N LYS A 117 6.66 -4.52 -16.15
CA LYS A 117 8.04 -4.24 -16.57
C LYS A 117 8.89 -3.93 -15.34
N THR A 118 10.15 -4.37 -15.38
CA THR A 118 11.16 -4.06 -14.35
C THR A 118 11.99 -2.85 -14.75
N ALA A 119 12.68 -2.25 -13.79
CA ALA A 119 13.67 -1.21 -14.05
C ALA A 119 14.93 -1.78 -14.74
N LYS A 120 15.78 -0.91 -15.29
CA LYS A 120 17.09 -1.25 -15.83
C LYS A 120 18.01 -1.82 -14.73
N SER A 121 18.00 -1.21 -13.55
CA SER A 121 18.69 -1.70 -12.35
C SER A 121 17.99 -1.24 -11.07
N GLY A 122 18.19 -1.92 -9.96
CA GLY A 122 17.52 -1.60 -8.71
C GLY A 122 16.05 -2.00 -8.67
N GLY A 123 15.27 -1.41 -7.75
CA GLY A 123 13.84 -1.73 -7.58
C GLY A 123 13.60 -3.05 -6.83
N LEU A 124 14.55 -3.49 -6.00
CA LEU A 124 14.44 -4.65 -5.12
C LEU A 124 13.27 -4.43 -4.15
N SER A 125 12.37 -5.41 -4.07
CA SER A 125 11.24 -5.41 -3.12
C SER A 125 11.67 -6.06 -1.81
N GLY A 126 11.29 -5.46 -0.67
CA GLY A 126 11.53 -6.00 0.65
C GLY A 126 10.24 -6.09 1.46
N TRP A 127 10.14 -7.13 2.30
CA TRP A 127 9.04 -7.40 3.22
C TRP A 127 9.57 -7.74 4.60
N ALA A 128 8.93 -7.22 5.64
CA ALA A 128 9.23 -7.58 7.02
C ALA A 128 7.93 -7.74 7.82
N SER A 129 7.90 -8.76 8.67
CA SER A 129 6.79 -8.97 9.60
C SER A 129 6.80 -7.92 10.70
N SER A 130 5.76 -7.10 10.79
CA SER A 130 5.63 -6.12 11.87
C SER A 130 5.46 -6.77 13.24
N SER A 131 4.90 -7.98 13.30
CA SER A 131 4.85 -8.75 14.56
C SER A 131 6.25 -9.20 14.99
N THR A 132 7.12 -9.58 14.04
CA THR A 132 8.53 -9.90 14.35
C THR A 132 9.28 -8.65 14.79
N ILE A 133 9.09 -7.52 14.11
CA ILE A 133 9.67 -6.22 14.49
C ILE A 133 9.20 -5.84 15.92
N TYR A 134 7.88 -5.93 16.17
CA TYR A 134 7.32 -5.67 17.51
C TYR A 134 7.95 -6.55 18.59
N ASN A 135 8.04 -7.86 18.37
CA ASN A 135 8.63 -8.79 19.34
C ASN A 135 10.10 -8.49 19.61
N GLU A 136 10.85 -8.10 18.57
CA GLU A 136 12.26 -7.73 18.73
C GLU A 136 12.43 -6.42 19.50
N ILE A 137 11.60 -5.41 19.23
CA ILE A 137 11.59 -4.16 20.01
C ILE A 137 11.14 -4.43 21.45
N LEU A 138 10.10 -5.25 21.66
CA LEU A 138 9.67 -5.64 23.01
C LEU A 138 10.79 -6.33 23.80
N ARG A 139 11.61 -7.14 23.15
CA ARG A 139 12.74 -7.84 23.77
C ARG A 139 13.92 -6.91 24.08
N THR A 140 14.25 -5.95 23.20
CA THR A 140 15.47 -5.16 23.26
C THR A 140 15.26 -3.74 23.81
N ARG A 141 14.08 -3.17 23.55
CA ARG A 141 13.69 -1.80 23.90
C ARG A 141 12.22 -1.73 24.33
N PRO A 142 11.82 -2.46 25.40
CA PRO A 142 10.43 -2.48 25.88
C PRO A 142 9.91 -1.10 26.26
N ASP A 143 10.77 -0.17 26.61
CA ASP A 143 10.47 1.23 26.91
C ASP A 143 9.85 1.98 25.73
N LEU A 144 10.11 1.57 24.49
CA LEU A 144 9.55 2.19 23.28
C LEU A 144 8.15 1.67 22.87
N ILE A 145 7.70 0.54 23.44
CA ILE A 145 6.37 -0.01 23.12
C ILE A 145 5.24 0.97 23.49
N PRO A 146 5.20 1.56 24.71
CA PRO A 146 4.20 2.58 25.02
C PRO A 146 4.28 3.83 24.13
N VAL A 147 5.49 4.21 23.68
CA VAL A 147 5.69 5.33 22.76
C VAL A 147 5.04 5.04 21.42
N LEU A 148 5.30 3.84 20.84
CA LEU A 148 4.74 3.40 19.56
C LEU A 148 3.22 3.23 19.62
N ALA A 149 2.67 2.84 20.77
CA ALA A 149 1.22 2.72 20.99
C ALA A 149 0.54 4.06 21.40
N GLY A 150 1.33 5.12 21.58
CA GLY A 150 0.85 6.43 22.01
C GLY A 150 0.28 7.28 20.88
N THR A 151 0.26 8.59 21.09
CA THR A 151 -0.31 9.55 20.14
C THR A 151 0.69 9.86 19.02
N TRP A 152 0.29 9.61 17.79
CA TRP A 152 1.01 9.98 16.57
C TRP A 152 0.11 10.75 15.63
N TYR A 153 0.65 11.81 15.01
CA TYR A 153 -0.06 12.61 14.00
C TYR A 153 0.42 12.20 12.61
N MET A 154 -0.50 11.92 11.71
CA MET A 154 -0.21 11.44 10.35
C MET A 154 -0.74 12.42 9.31
N ASP A 155 0.08 12.76 8.32
CA ASP A 155 -0.27 13.70 7.24
C ASP A 155 -1.17 13.04 6.19
N ARG A 156 -2.19 13.76 5.71
CA ARG A 156 -3.11 13.27 4.66
C ARG A 156 -2.59 13.48 3.23
N LYS A 157 -1.38 14.03 3.06
CA LYS A 157 -0.79 14.27 1.71
C LYS A 157 -1.71 15.02 0.74
N LYS A 158 -2.44 16.02 1.23
CA LYS A 158 -3.46 16.82 0.53
C LYS A 158 -4.76 16.07 0.19
N GLU A 159 -4.88 14.80 0.50
CA GLU A 159 -6.13 14.05 0.38
C GLU A 159 -7.00 14.28 1.62
N VAL A 160 -7.51 15.51 1.74
CA VAL A 160 -8.25 15.98 2.93
C VAL A 160 -9.75 15.89 2.64
N PRO A 161 -10.50 15.01 3.33
CA PRO A 161 -11.95 14.97 3.21
C PRO A 161 -12.59 16.30 3.63
N PRO A 162 -13.74 16.69 3.07
CA PRO A 162 -14.44 17.89 3.46
C PRO A 162 -14.66 17.94 4.98
N GLY A 163 -14.34 19.09 5.59
CA GLY A 163 -14.52 19.32 7.04
C GLY A 163 -13.50 18.62 7.95
N LYS A 164 -12.52 17.89 7.40
CA LYS A 164 -11.46 17.25 8.19
C LYS A 164 -10.20 18.12 8.21
N LYS A 165 -9.35 17.88 9.22
CA LYS A 165 -8.00 18.47 9.28
C LYS A 165 -7.08 17.81 8.26
N PRO A 166 -5.99 18.48 7.80
CA PRO A 166 -5.02 17.91 6.89
C PRO A 166 -4.12 16.83 7.51
N TYR A 167 -4.34 16.53 8.77
CA TYR A 167 -3.71 15.45 9.53
C TYR A 167 -4.75 14.74 10.40
N PHE A 168 -4.41 13.59 10.95
CA PHE A 168 -5.24 12.82 11.89
C PHE A 168 -4.34 12.09 12.89
N VAL A 169 -4.96 11.56 13.95
CA VAL A 169 -4.24 10.78 14.97
C VAL A 169 -4.40 9.30 14.69
N LEU A 170 -3.26 8.58 14.60
CA LEU A 170 -3.25 7.13 14.43
C LEU A 170 -1.99 6.55 15.10
N PRO A 171 -2.14 5.78 16.18
CA PRO A 171 -1.03 5.05 16.79
C PRO A 171 -0.32 4.14 15.79
N ILE A 172 0.98 3.92 15.99
CA ILE A 172 1.73 2.97 15.17
C ILE A 172 1.33 1.54 15.53
N LEU A 173 1.22 1.22 16.82
CA LEU A 173 0.77 -0.08 17.34
C LEU A 173 -0.68 0.01 17.78
N ASN A 174 -1.53 -0.85 17.22
CA ASN A 174 -2.96 -0.87 17.52
C ASN A 174 -3.41 -2.29 17.88
N TRP A 175 -3.75 -2.51 19.16
CA TRP A 175 -4.32 -3.76 19.63
C TRP A 175 -5.85 -3.68 19.62
N HIS A 176 -6.50 -4.66 18.98
CA HIS A 176 -7.96 -4.75 18.92
C HIS A 176 -8.40 -6.20 18.73
N GLU A 177 -9.29 -6.70 19.56
CA GLU A 177 -9.85 -8.04 19.50
C GLU A 177 -8.80 -9.16 19.30
N GLY A 178 -7.69 -9.07 20.05
CA GLY A 178 -6.61 -10.06 19.99
C GLY A 178 -5.64 -9.91 18.80
N HIS A 179 -5.83 -8.90 17.95
CA HIS A 179 -4.97 -8.63 16.80
C HIS A 179 -4.10 -7.39 17.02
N LEU A 180 -2.81 -7.49 16.70
CA LEU A 180 -1.94 -6.34 16.53
C LEU A 180 -2.01 -5.86 15.07
N THR A 181 -2.42 -4.62 14.86
CA THR A 181 -2.42 -3.96 13.57
C THR A 181 -1.44 -2.80 13.58
N ILE A 182 -0.63 -2.71 12.53
CA ILE A 182 0.39 -1.67 12.39
C ILE A 182 -0.11 -0.59 11.42
N SER A 183 0.14 0.65 11.80
CA SER A 183 0.14 1.78 10.86
C SER A 183 1.56 2.30 10.77
N TRP A 184 2.22 2.14 9.64
CA TRP A 184 3.60 2.57 9.48
C TRP A 184 3.85 3.29 8.17
N ASN A 185 4.22 4.54 8.28
CA ASN A 185 4.83 5.34 7.23
C ASN A 185 5.56 6.50 7.91
N ASP A 186 6.85 6.33 8.16
CA ASP A 186 7.64 7.25 8.97
C ASP A 186 7.61 8.70 8.45
N THR A 187 7.66 8.90 7.13
CA THR A 187 7.60 10.24 6.54
C THR A 187 6.27 10.93 6.81
N TYR A 188 5.16 10.16 6.91
CA TYR A 188 3.85 10.72 7.19
C TYR A 188 3.71 11.14 8.65
N TYR A 189 4.44 10.53 9.56
CA TYR A 189 4.50 10.93 10.97
C TYR A 189 5.47 12.09 11.24
N GLN A 190 6.53 12.22 10.45
CA GLN A 190 7.53 13.28 10.61
C GLN A 190 7.12 14.64 9.99
N LEU A 191 6.15 14.63 9.09
CA LEU A 191 5.73 15.83 8.37
C LEU A 191 4.79 16.75 9.17
N PRO A 192 3.76 16.25 9.90
CA PRO A 192 2.77 17.10 10.54
C PRO A 192 3.36 18.18 11.47
N PRO A 193 4.35 17.89 12.33
CA PRO A 193 4.96 18.91 13.18
C PRO A 193 5.60 20.07 12.39
N LYS A 194 6.11 19.78 11.18
CA LYS A 194 6.76 20.75 10.30
C LYS A 194 5.76 21.56 9.47
N LEU A 195 4.66 20.91 9.06
CA LEU A 195 3.65 21.52 8.19
C LEU A 195 2.59 22.31 8.98
N TYR A 196 2.33 21.91 10.24
CA TYR A 196 1.25 22.46 11.07
C TYR A 196 1.81 22.91 12.44
N PRO A 197 2.79 23.85 12.47
CA PRO A 197 3.39 24.34 13.72
C PRO A 197 2.31 25.04 14.58
N GLY A 198 2.31 24.74 15.88
CA GLY A 198 1.33 25.27 16.82
C GLY A 198 0.03 24.43 16.93
N GLU A 199 -0.29 23.59 15.94
CA GLU A 199 -1.39 22.63 16.00
C GLU A 199 -0.91 21.20 16.33
N VAL A 200 0.22 20.82 15.76
CA VAL A 200 0.84 19.52 15.99
C VAL A 200 2.17 19.74 16.73
N PRO A 201 2.35 19.11 17.90
CA PRO A 201 3.58 19.24 18.67
C PRO A 201 4.76 18.61 17.91
N PRO A 202 6.00 19.10 18.13
CA PRO A 202 7.21 18.43 17.68
C PRO A 202 7.26 16.98 18.18
N LEU A 203 7.94 16.12 17.41
CA LEU A 203 8.23 14.78 17.90
C LEU A 203 9.12 14.88 19.16
N THR A 204 8.82 14.05 20.14
CA THR A 204 9.68 13.90 21.31
C THR A 204 10.97 13.14 20.94
N PRO A 205 12.07 13.29 21.68
CA PRO A 205 13.28 12.49 21.46
C PRO A 205 13.02 10.98 21.46
N GLN A 206 12.09 10.51 22.32
CA GLN A 206 11.69 9.10 22.36
C GLN A 206 10.92 8.66 21.12
N GLN A 207 10.09 9.54 20.54
CA GLN A 207 9.42 9.25 19.28
C GLN A 207 10.40 9.19 18.11
N GLU A 208 11.36 10.09 18.03
CA GLU A 208 12.42 10.07 17.02
C GLU A 208 13.25 8.78 17.13
N GLU A 209 13.62 8.40 18.35
CA GLU A 209 14.32 7.14 18.63
C GLU A 209 13.48 5.93 18.24
N ALA A 210 12.18 5.91 18.58
CA ALA A 210 11.28 4.82 18.23
C ALA A 210 11.17 4.62 16.70
N ILE A 211 11.12 5.71 15.92
CA ILE A 211 11.16 5.66 14.45
C ILE A 211 12.47 5.02 13.98
N GLN A 212 13.60 5.44 14.53
CA GLN A 212 14.91 4.91 14.12
C GLN A 212 15.05 3.42 14.46
N VAL A 213 14.71 3.04 15.69
CA VAL A 213 14.76 1.63 16.13
C VAL A 213 13.84 0.75 15.27
N TRP A 214 12.65 1.22 14.92
CA TRP A 214 11.75 0.50 14.02
C TRP A 214 12.38 0.27 12.64
N ARG A 215 12.93 1.32 12.01
CA ARG A 215 13.59 1.23 10.70
C ARG A 215 14.76 0.26 10.70
N ASP A 216 15.62 0.38 11.71
CA ASP A 216 16.82 -0.44 11.82
C ASP A 216 16.45 -1.91 12.00
N THR A 217 15.45 -2.18 12.87
CA THR A 217 14.93 -3.53 13.07
C THR A 217 14.32 -4.10 11.80
N ALA A 218 13.47 -3.33 11.10
CA ALA A 218 12.85 -3.77 9.84
C ALA A 218 13.87 -4.06 8.74
N SER A 219 15.03 -3.38 8.77
CA SER A 219 16.09 -3.49 7.75
C SER A 219 17.08 -4.61 8.01
N ARG A 220 16.99 -5.29 9.12
CA ARG A 220 17.91 -6.39 9.47
C ARG A 220 17.69 -7.58 8.52
N PRO A 221 18.77 -8.23 8.05
CA PRO A 221 18.66 -9.36 7.11
C PRO A 221 18.06 -10.63 7.72
N ASP A 222 18.00 -10.75 9.06
CA ASP A 222 17.32 -11.82 9.78
C ASP A 222 15.82 -11.53 10.04
N ILE A 223 15.34 -10.31 9.76
CA ILE A 223 13.97 -9.85 9.94
C ILE A 223 13.27 -9.66 8.60
N SER A 224 13.97 -9.13 7.59
CA SER A 224 13.42 -8.83 6.28
C SER A 224 13.77 -9.87 5.21
N ILE A 225 12.84 -10.05 4.28
CA ILE A 225 13.01 -10.84 3.05
C ILE A 225 13.11 -9.86 1.90
N ASN A 226 14.11 -10.04 1.03
CA ASN A 226 14.28 -9.24 -0.17
C ASN A 226 14.17 -10.12 -1.41
N MET A 227 13.45 -9.64 -2.44
CA MET A 227 13.21 -10.42 -3.65
C MET A 227 13.24 -9.56 -4.92
N TRP A 228 13.91 -10.07 -5.94
CA TRP A 228 13.81 -9.58 -7.32
C TRP A 228 12.56 -10.17 -7.97
N LEU A 229 11.53 -9.35 -8.15
CA LEU A 229 10.31 -9.72 -8.83
C LEU A 229 10.45 -9.45 -10.33
N GLN A 230 9.86 -10.32 -11.14
CA GLN A 230 9.99 -10.33 -12.59
C GLN A 230 8.66 -9.95 -13.26
N PRO A 231 8.67 -9.55 -14.55
CA PRO A 231 7.42 -9.38 -15.30
C PRO A 231 6.56 -10.64 -15.26
N GLY A 232 5.30 -10.48 -14.88
CA GLY A 232 4.36 -11.59 -14.66
C GLY A 232 4.31 -12.11 -13.23
N ASP A 233 5.14 -11.58 -12.32
CA ASP A 233 4.99 -11.85 -10.89
C ASP A 233 3.87 -10.97 -10.30
N VAL A 234 3.08 -11.55 -9.39
CA VAL A 234 2.09 -10.85 -8.58
C VAL A 234 2.43 -11.06 -7.12
N GLN A 235 2.71 -9.99 -6.39
CA GLN A 235 2.77 -10.05 -4.93
C GLN A 235 1.41 -9.72 -4.33
N LEU A 236 1.06 -10.35 -3.21
CA LEU A 236 -0.07 -10.01 -2.35
C LEU A 236 0.44 -9.90 -0.91
N LEU A 237 0.14 -8.79 -0.22
CA LEU A 237 0.59 -8.51 1.14
C LEU A 237 -0.57 -8.08 2.02
N GLN A 238 -0.54 -8.48 3.29
CA GLN A 238 -1.43 -7.96 4.32
C GLN A 238 -0.81 -6.74 5.01
N ASN A 239 -1.40 -5.57 4.84
CA ASN A 239 -0.88 -4.31 5.39
C ASN A 239 -0.94 -4.20 6.92
N HIS A 240 -1.67 -5.08 7.60
CA HIS A 240 -1.77 -5.04 9.06
C HIS A 240 -0.55 -5.61 9.77
N ASN A 241 0.20 -6.52 9.13
CA ASN A 241 1.33 -7.22 9.73
C ASN A 241 2.54 -7.38 8.80
N ILE A 242 2.51 -6.83 7.58
CA ILE A 242 3.67 -6.79 6.68
C ILE A 242 3.95 -5.34 6.31
N VAL A 243 5.10 -4.83 6.72
CA VAL A 243 5.68 -3.62 6.15
C VAL A 243 6.48 -3.99 4.92
N HIS A 244 6.44 -3.10 3.91
CA HIS A 244 7.14 -3.35 2.67
C HIS A 244 7.90 -2.11 2.20
N ASN A 245 8.93 -2.33 1.39
CA ASN A 245 9.75 -1.27 0.82
C ASN A 245 10.13 -1.60 -0.63
N ARG A 246 10.79 -0.64 -1.26
CA ARG A 246 11.42 -0.80 -2.57
C ARG A 246 12.71 0.02 -2.60
N SER A 247 13.80 -0.59 -3.04
CA SER A 247 15.05 0.13 -3.24
C SER A 247 14.92 1.18 -4.36
N GLU A 248 15.79 2.17 -4.38
CA GLU A 248 15.95 3.07 -5.53
C GLU A 248 16.23 2.26 -6.80
N PHE A 249 15.88 2.82 -7.95
CA PHE A 249 16.13 2.18 -9.25
C PHE A 249 16.55 3.20 -10.31
N GLU A 250 17.28 2.71 -11.29
CA GLU A 250 17.55 3.38 -12.55
C GLU A 250 16.56 2.85 -13.59
N ASP A 251 15.86 3.73 -14.28
CA ASP A 251 14.88 3.31 -15.28
C ASP A 251 15.47 3.34 -16.69
N HIS A 252 14.75 2.74 -17.62
CA HIS A 252 15.06 2.81 -19.04
C HIS A 252 14.76 4.21 -19.57
N GLU A 253 15.50 4.64 -20.61
CA GLU A 253 15.30 5.95 -21.24
C GLU A 253 13.96 6.03 -21.97
N HIS A 254 13.65 4.98 -22.73
CA HIS A 254 12.41 4.94 -23.51
C HIS A 254 11.20 4.73 -22.59
N VAL A 255 10.20 5.60 -22.74
CA VAL A 255 9.03 5.65 -21.85
C VAL A 255 8.24 4.35 -21.77
N ASP A 256 8.20 3.60 -22.90
CA ASP A 256 7.49 2.32 -22.94
C ASP A 256 8.24 1.21 -22.22
N ASP A 257 9.56 1.30 -22.07
CA ASP A 257 10.37 0.31 -21.39
C ASP A 257 10.53 0.55 -19.89
N LYS A 258 10.12 1.73 -19.41
CA LYS A 258 10.18 2.08 -17.99
C LYS A 258 9.47 1.05 -17.12
N ARG A 259 10.01 0.88 -15.90
CA ARG A 259 9.42 0.09 -14.83
C ARG A 259 7.94 0.44 -14.65
N HIS A 260 7.07 -0.58 -14.69
CA HIS A 260 5.64 -0.37 -14.60
C HIS A 260 4.95 -1.54 -13.88
N LEU A 261 4.26 -1.22 -12.80
CA LEU A 261 3.44 -2.17 -12.07
C LEU A 261 1.99 -1.67 -12.03
N LEU A 262 1.07 -2.61 -11.94
CA LEU A 262 -0.32 -2.35 -11.54
C LEU A 262 -0.49 -2.64 -10.06
N ARG A 263 -1.23 -1.80 -9.34
CA ARG A 263 -1.53 -1.95 -7.93
C ARG A 263 -3.02 -2.09 -7.69
N LEU A 264 -3.40 -3.00 -6.80
CA LEU A 264 -4.74 -3.10 -6.23
C LEU A 264 -4.68 -2.87 -4.73
N TRP A 265 -5.66 -2.13 -4.21
CA TRP A 265 -5.99 -2.05 -2.80
C TRP A 265 -7.30 -2.77 -2.57
N LEU A 266 -7.34 -3.65 -1.57
CA LEU A 266 -8.42 -4.61 -1.41
C LEU A 266 -8.88 -4.67 0.04
N SER A 267 -10.20 -4.81 0.24
CA SER A 267 -10.81 -5.10 1.53
C SER A 267 -11.61 -6.39 1.42
N PRO A 268 -11.11 -7.52 1.98
CA PRO A 268 -11.86 -8.76 2.10
C PRO A 268 -13.05 -8.60 3.05
N GLU A 269 -14.13 -9.31 2.79
CA GLU A 269 -15.32 -9.32 3.67
C GLU A 269 -15.06 -9.99 5.04
N ASP A 270 -14.07 -10.87 5.09
CA ASP A 270 -13.61 -11.57 6.28
C ASP A 270 -12.28 -11.03 6.84
N ALA A 271 -11.95 -9.75 6.55
CA ALA A 271 -10.80 -9.08 7.11
C ALA A 271 -10.90 -8.93 8.64
N ARG A 272 -9.73 -8.84 9.31
CA ARG A 272 -9.68 -8.70 10.78
C ARG A 272 -10.42 -7.46 11.26
N PRO A 273 -10.98 -7.46 12.50
CA PRO A 273 -11.56 -6.25 13.08
C PRO A 273 -10.50 -5.16 13.28
N LEU A 274 -10.91 -3.90 13.16
CA LEU A 274 -10.08 -2.72 13.41
C LEU A 274 -10.74 -1.80 14.43
N PRO A 275 -9.95 -1.13 15.27
CA PRO A 275 -10.50 -0.12 16.18
C PRO A 275 -11.04 1.08 15.42
N GLU A 276 -12.07 1.73 15.98
CA GLU A 276 -12.83 2.80 15.33
C GLU A 276 -11.98 3.98 14.83
N HIS A 277 -10.86 4.28 15.48
CA HIS A 277 -9.99 5.39 15.06
C HIS A 277 -9.34 5.19 13.67
N PHE A 278 -9.37 3.96 13.10
CA PHE A 278 -8.99 3.75 11.69
C PHE A 278 -10.00 4.36 10.71
N SER A 279 -11.25 4.61 11.13
CA SER A 279 -12.28 5.21 10.28
C SER A 279 -11.86 6.58 9.74
N ASP A 280 -11.05 7.32 10.49
CA ASP A 280 -10.55 8.64 10.09
C ASP A 280 -9.62 8.59 8.86
N LEU A 281 -8.89 7.50 8.68
CA LEU A 281 -8.05 7.25 7.50
C LEU A 281 -8.82 6.49 6.41
N TRP A 282 -9.57 5.46 6.78
CA TRP A 282 -10.10 4.46 5.87
C TRP A 282 -11.58 4.63 5.51
N GLY A 283 -12.20 5.74 5.96
CA GLY A 283 -13.62 6.03 5.69
C GLY A 283 -14.61 5.11 6.42
N GLY A 284 -14.12 4.16 7.22
CA GLY A 284 -14.89 3.21 8.02
C GLY A 284 -14.01 2.04 8.47
N VAL A 285 -14.57 1.16 9.31
CA VAL A 285 -13.87 -0.04 9.83
C VAL A 285 -14.54 -1.35 9.42
N THR A 286 -15.64 -1.29 8.67
CA THR A 286 -16.39 -2.48 8.23
C THR A 286 -15.59 -3.28 7.20
N PRO A 287 -15.26 -4.56 7.43
CA PRO A 287 -14.63 -5.42 6.44
C PRO A 287 -15.40 -5.43 5.11
N GLY A 288 -14.67 -5.52 4.00
CA GLY A 288 -15.26 -5.45 2.66
C GLY A 288 -15.60 -4.04 2.15
N ALA A 289 -15.67 -3.03 3.04
CA ALA A 289 -16.11 -1.67 2.69
C ALA A 289 -15.18 -0.56 3.21
N ARG A 290 -13.96 -0.89 3.60
CA ARG A 290 -13.00 0.03 4.23
C ARG A 290 -11.67 0.11 3.49
N GLY A 291 -10.92 1.16 3.77
CA GLY A 291 -9.57 1.39 3.20
C GLY A 291 -9.61 2.30 1.98
N GLY A 292 -8.42 2.57 1.46
CA GLY A 292 -8.25 3.51 0.37
C GLY A 292 -8.32 4.97 0.83
N VAL A 293 -8.57 5.86 -0.13
CA VAL A 293 -8.76 7.29 0.15
C VAL A 293 -10.18 7.51 0.65
N GLY A 294 -10.33 8.12 1.82
CA GLY A 294 -11.61 8.31 2.52
C GLY A 294 -12.60 9.25 1.84
N PHE A 295 -12.22 9.85 0.70
CA PHE A 295 -13.12 10.63 -0.17
C PHE A 295 -12.68 10.54 -1.62
N LYS A 296 -13.60 10.81 -2.53
CA LYS A 296 -13.35 10.77 -3.96
C LYS A 296 -14.08 11.92 -4.67
N THR A 297 -13.49 12.40 -5.75
CA THR A 297 -14.11 13.39 -6.66
C THR A 297 -14.45 12.76 -8.03
N GLY A 298 -14.07 11.49 -8.22
CA GLY A 298 -14.35 10.69 -9.41
C GLY A 298 -15.76 10.07 -9.42
N PRO A 299 -16.09 9.34 -10.48
CA PRO A 299 -17.40 8.73 -10.63
C PRO A 299 -17.72 7.72 -9.52
N GLU A 300 -18.99 7.57 -9.21
CA GLU A 300 -19.48 6.50 -8.34
C GLU A 300 -19.06 5.14 -8.91
N GLY A 301 -18.63 4.21 -8.05
CA GLY A 301 -18.10 2.91 -8.46
C GLY A 301 -16.60 2.90 -8.78
N GLY A 302 -16.02 4.00 -9.27
CA GLY A 302 -14.57 4.15 -9.49
C GLY A 302 -14.12 4.13 -10.95
N VAL A 303 -12.83 4.29 -11.15
CA VAL A 303 -12.15 4.39 -12.45
C VAL A 303 -11.05 3.35 -12.58
N PHE A 304 -10.95 2.74 -13.75
CA PHE A 304 -9.87 1.83 -14.16
C PHE A 304 -9.00 2.54 -15.20
N PRO A 305 -7.97 3.32 -14.81
CA PRO A 305 -7.11 4.00 -15.76
C PRO A 305 -6.30 3.00 -16.58
N LEU A 306 -6.11 3.26 -17.87
CA LEU A 306 -5.31 2.40 -18.75
C LEU A 306 -3.80 2.67 -18.62
N GLU A 307 -3.44 3.90 -18.29
CA GLU A 307 -2.05 4.35 -18.17
C GLU A 307 -1.83 5.19 -16.91
N ALA A 308 -0.56 5.26 -16.51
CA ALA A 308 -0.14 6.15 -15.44
C ALA A 308 -0.41 7.60 -15.83
N GLU A 309 -1.09 8.33 -14.96
CA GLU A 309 -1.27 9.76 -15.16
C GLU A 309 0.08 10.47 -14.97
N VAL A 310 0.55 11.12 -16.00
CA VAL A 310 1.62 12.11 -15.90
C VAL A 310 1.04 13.27 -15.09
N GLY A 311 1.63 13.59 -13.95
CA GLY A 311 1.16 14.67 -13.12
C GLY A 311 1.07 15.95 -13.97
N GLN A 312 -0.13 16.48 -14.15
CA GLN A 312 -0.30 17.81 -14.70
C GLN A 312 0.39 18.78 -13.72
N GLN A 313 1.61 19.18 -14.05
CA GLN A 313 2.12 20.43 -13.55
C GLN A 313 1.14 21.50 -14.07
N LYS A 314 0.25 21.98 -13.22
CA LYS A 314 -0.32 23.30 -13.45
C LYS A 314 0.88 24.25 -13.42
N LEU A 315 1.21 24.75 -14.60
CA LEU A 315 2.11 25.88 -14.83
C LEU A 315 1.70 27.06 -13.95
#